data_c28d03d43100d9b0ec3479b796921335
#
_entry.id   c28d03d43100d9b0ec3479b796921335
#
_cell.length_a   1.000
_cell.length_b   1.000
_cell.length_c   1.000
_cell.angle_alpha   90.00
_cell.angle_beta   90.00
_cell.angle_gamma   90.00
#
_symmetry.space_group_name_H-M   'P 1'
#
loop_
_entity.id
_entity.type
_entity.pdbx_description
1 polymer ?
#
loop_
_entity_poly.entity_id
_entity_poly.type
_entity_poly.pdbx_seq_one_letter_code
_entity_poly.pdbx_strand_id
1 'polypeptide(L)'
;MTALIEVRDLAKTFDVSAPWLNRVVERKPRQFVHAVDGVSFSIERGKTLALVGESGCGKSTVARLLVGLYAPTRGDVHFDGQATDATRNAGELRRLRRRMQMIFQDPYASLNPRWKVLDIVGEPLREHGLVPSAGALRAKVGELLEQVGLAAADCMKFPHQFSGGQRQRVSIARALATQPEFLVCDEPTSALDVSVQAQVLNIMKDLQRSRELTYLFISHNLAVVRHVADQVGVMYLGRLVEVADKAELFSHPRHPYTRMLLDAIPDIHMSGRARTPVQGASSRSE
;
A
#
# COMPACT_ATOMS: atom_id res chain seq x y z
N MET A 1 12.24 7.28 -19.19
CA MET A 1 12.32 6.15 -18.22
C MET A 1 11.10 5.29 -18.44
N THR A 2 11.18 3.96 -18.36
CA THR A 2 10.05 3.05 -18.60
C THR A 2 9.26 2.87 -17.30
N ALA A 3 7.92 2.96 -17.38
CA ALA A 3 7.03 2.69 -16.26
C ALA A 3 7.14 1.21 -15.84
N LEU A 4 7.30 0.95 -14.54
CA LEU A 4 7.25 -0.41 -13.98
C LEU A 4 5.80 -0.84 -13.76
N ILE A 5 4.97 0.08 -13.29
CA ILE A 5 3.53 -0.12 -13.10
C ILE A 5 2.79 0.84 -14.03
N GLU A 6 1.80 0.31 -14.73
CA GLU A 6 0.87 1.10 -15.52
C GLU A 6 -0.56 0.63 -15.22
N VAL A 7 -1.41 1.57 -14.85
CA VAL A 7 -2.80 1.35 -14.50
C VAL A 7 -3.68 2.13 -15.46
N ARG A 8 -4.63 1.44 -16.11
CA ARG A 8 -5.49 2.04 -17.12
C ARG A 8 -6.96 1.79 -16.79
N ASP A 9 -7.71 2.88 -16.63
CA ASP A 9 -9.17 2.89 -16.41
C ASP A 9 -9.66 1.88 -15.36
N LEU A 10 -8.86 1.73 -14.28
CA LEU A 10 -9.10 0.73 -13.25
C LEU A 10 -10.36 1.04 -12.45
N ALA A 11 -11.28 0.07 -12.40
CA ALA A 11 -12.52 0.21 -11.62
C ALA A 11 -12.81 -1.06 -10.80
N LYS A 12 -13.41 -0.87 -9.63
CA LYS A 12 -13.88 -1.94 -8.77
C LYS A 12 -15.21 -1.60 -8.13
N THR A 13 -16.18 -2.44 -8.41
CA THR A 13 -17.52 -2.40 -7.81
C THR A 13 -17.70 -3.63 -6.94
N PHE A 14 -18.16 -3.43 -5.72
CA PHE A 14 -18.54 -4.51 -4.80
C PHE A 14 -20.06 -4.61 -4.71
N ASP A 15 -20.60 -5.82 -4.78
CA ASP A 15 -22.00 -6.11 -4.45
C ASP A 15 -22.10 -6.26 -2.92
N VAL A 16 -22.71 -5.29 -2.27
CA VAL A 16 -22.95 -5.25 -0.81
C VAL A 16 -24.42 -5.55 -0.47
N SER A 17 -25.14 -6.12 -1.42
CA SER A 17 -26.54 -6.47 -1.24
C SER A 17 -26.74 -7.48 -0.10
N ALA A 18 -27.85 -7.38 0.60
CA ALA A 18 -28.27 -8.40 1.56
C ALA A 18 -28.39 -9.78 0.87
N PRO A 19 -28.22 -10.90 1.61
CA PRO A 19 -28.40 -12.24 1.07
C PRO A 19 -29.72 -12.37 0.31
N TRP A 20 -29.72 -13.19 -0.77
CA TRP A 20 -30.83 -13.26 -1.72
C TRP A 20 -32.21 -13.52 -1.05
N LEU A 21 -32.25 -14.35 -0.01
CA LEU A 21 -33.47 -14.68 0.75
C LEU A 21 -34.05 -13.42 1.43
N ASN A 22 -33.22 -12.68 2.17
CA ASN A 22 -33.65 -11.45 2.85
C ASN A 22 -34.11 -10.39 1.85
N ARG A 23 -33.44 -10.33 0.70
CA ARG A 23 -33.75 -9.38 -0.37
C ARG A 23 -35.09 -9.68 -1.04
N VAL A 24 -35.43 -10.97 -1.26
CA VAL A 24 -36.72 -11.39 -1.81
C VAL A 24 -37.84 -11.12 -0.82
N VAL A 25 -37.65 -11.43 0.47
CA VAL A 25 -38.65 -11.21 1.53
C VAL A 25 -38.87 -9.73 1.76
N GLU A 26 -37.81 -8.93 1.82
CA GLU A 26 -37.86 -7.48 2.11
C GLU A 26 -38.01 -6.62 0.86
N ARG A 27 -38.06 -7.22 -0.35
CA ARG A 27 -38.12 -6.53 -1.68
C ARG A 27 -37.06 -5.44 -1.84
N LYS A 28 -35.86 -5.63 -1.26
CA LYS A 28 -34.76 -4.67 -1.37
C LYS A 28 -34.04 -4.77 -2.72
N PRO A 29 -33.68 -3.66 -3.38
CA PRO A 29 -32.88 -3.66 -4.59
C PRO A 29 -31.45 -4.13 -4.30
N ARG A 30 -30.69 -4.45 -5.35
CA ARG A 30 -29.24 -4.67 -5.24
C ARG A 30 -28.53 -3.37 -4.88
N GLN A 31 -27.54 -3.47 -4.01
CA GLN A 31 -26.71 -2.34 -3.60
C GLN A 31 -25.28 -2.57 -4.05
N PHE A 32 -24.72 -1.60 -4.74
CA PHE A 32 -23.36 -1.64 -5.25
C PHE A 32 -22.55 -0.47 -4.70
N VAL A 33 -21.30 -0.76 -4.33
CA VAL A 33 -20.33 0.27 -3.91
C VAL A 33 -19.25 0.34 -4.97
N HIS A 34 -19.14 1.51 -5.62
CA HIS A 34 -18.08 1.82 -6.57
C HIS A 34 -16.85 2.30 -5.79
N ALA A 35 -16.02 1.36 -5.34
CA ALA A 35 -14.86 1.66 -4.51
C ALA A 35 -13.72 2.30 -5.29
N VAL A 36 -13.59 1.99 -6.58
CA VAL A 36 -12.64 2.59 -7.53
C VAL A 36 -13.37 2.78 -8.85
N ASP A 37 -13.24 3.97 -9.46
CA ASP A 37 -13.95 4.35 -10.68
C ASP A 37 -13.04 5.09 -11.66
N GLY A 38 -12.46 4.35 -12.62
CA GLY A 38 -11.70 4.90 -13.73
C GLY A 38 -10.33 5.48 -13.35
N VAL A 39 -9.61 4.85 -12.40
CA VAL A 39 -8.30 5.31 -11.96
C VAL A 39 -7.22 4.92 -12.98
N SER A 40 -6.41 5.91 -13.41
CA SER A 40 -5.27 5.71 -14.31
C SER A 40 -4.05 6.45 -13.80
N PHE A 41 -2.90 5.75 -13.75
CA PHE A 41 -1.60 6.32 -13.38
C PHE A 41 -0.45 5.38 -13.80
N SER A 42 0.77 5.89 -13.74
CA SER A 42 1.98 5.08 -13.92
C SER A 42 2.98 5.35 -12.81
N ILE A 43 3.84 4.36 -12.54
CA ILE A 43 4.94 4.49 -11.58
C ILE A 43 6.22 4.07 -12.29
N GLU A 44 7.17 4.98 -12.37
CA GLU A 44 8.48 4.71 -12.93
C GLU A 44 9.30 3.81 -11.99
N ARG A 45 10.21 3.02 -12.59
CA ARG A 45 11.12 2.14 -11.82
C ARG A 45 11.96 2.96 -10.83
N GLY A 46 12.07 2.48 -9.60
CA GLY A 46 12.82 3.13 -8.51
C GLY A 46 12.14 4.37 -7.91
N LYS A 47 10.91 4.73 -8.35
CA LYS A 47 10.15 5.88 -7.85
C LYS A 47 9.06 5.50 -6.87
N THR A 48 8.63 6.49 -6.10
CA THR A 48 7.49 6.36 -5.16
C THR A 48 6.33 7.22 -5.63
N LEU A 49 5.20 6.57 -5.96
CA LEU A 49 3.92 7.24 -6.06
C LEU A 49 3.20 7.13 -4.70
N ALA A 50 2.86 8.25 -4.09
CA ALA A 50 2.02 8.25 -2.91
C ALA A 50 0.55 8.47 -3.28
N LEU A 51 -0.36 7.65 -2.76
CA LEU A 51 -1.81 7.87 -2.85
C LEU A 51 -2.32 8.44 -1.54
N VAL A 52 -2.95 9.60 -1.62
CA VAL A 52 -3.53 10.32 -0.47
C VAL A 52 -5.03 10.56 -0.67
N GLY A 53 -5.73 10.83 0.41
CA GLY A 53 -7.18 11.11 0.42
C GLY A 53 -7.81 10.62 1.72
N GLU A 54 -9.09 10.96 1.94
CA GLU A 54 -9.83 10.55 3.14
C GLU A 54 -9.95 9.03 3.28
N SER A 55 -10.22 8.57 4.52
CA SER A 55 -10.51 7.16 4.78
C SER A 55 -11.74 6.72 3.97
N GLY A 56 -11.67 5.53 3.38
CA GLY A 56 -12.77 5.00 2.57
C GLY A 56 -12.82 5.48 1.11
N CYS A 57 -11.95 6.40 0.65
CA CYS A 57 -11.97 6.87 -0.75
C CYS A 57 -11.44 5.87 -1.80
N GLY A 58 -11.06 4.63 -1.41
CA GLY A 58 -10.68 3.57 -2.33
C GLY A 58 -9.19 3.23 -2.41
N LYS A 59 -8.28 3.90 -1.68
CA LYS A 59 -6.81 3.70 -1.74
C LYS A 59 -6.39 2.24 -1.51
N SER A 60 -6.85 1.63 -0.41
CA SER A 60 -6.53 0.22 -0.10
C SER A 60 -7.15 -0.75 -1.10
N THR A 61 -8.25 -0.37 -1.77
CA THR A 61 -8.81 -1.16 -2.87
C THR A 61 -7.90 -1.12 -4.08
N VAL A 62 -7.36 0.05 -4.46
CA VAL A 62 -6.33 0.18 -5.51
C VAL A 62 -5.12 -0.68 -5.17
N ALA A 63 -4.61 -0.60 -3.94
CA ALA A 63 -3.49 -1.42 -3.46
C ALA A 63 -3.71 -2.93 -3.72
N ARG A 64 -4.87 -3.44 -3.31
CA ARG A 64 -5.23 -4.86 -3.45
C ARG A 64 -5.48 -5.29 -4.89
N LEU A 65 -5.97 -4.38 -5.74
CA LEU A 65 -6.10 -4.61 -7.18
C LEU A 65 -4.73 -4.78 -7.85
N LEU A 66 -3.76 -3.91 -7.50
CA LEU A 66 -2.41 -3.94 -8.06
C LEU A 66 -1.68 -5.24 -7.79
N VAL A 67 -1.75 -5.76 -6.55
CA VAL A 67 -1.10 -7.02 -6.18
C VAL A 67 -1.95 -8.26 -6.54
N GLY A 68 -3.08 -8.07 -7.22
CA GLY A 68 -3.95 -9.17 -7.68
C GLY A 68 -4.68 -9.91 -6.57
N LEU A 69 -4.92 -9.26 -5.41
CA LEU A 69 -5.79 -9.77 -4.35
C LEU A 69 -7.27 -9.61 -4.71
N TYR A 70 -7.59 -8.59 -5.50
CA TYR A 70 -8.90 -8.40 -6.09
C TYR A 70 -8.79 -8.40 -7.62
N ALA A 71 -9.75 -9.01 -8.30
CA ALA A 71 -9.93 -8.83 -9.73
C ALA A 71 -10.63 -7.49 -10.00
N PRO A 72 -10.18 -6.69 -10.98
CA PRO A 72 -10.87 -5.47 -11.39
C PRO A 72 -12.24 -5.80 -11.99
N THR A 73 -13.19 -4.86 -11.90
CA THR A 73 -14.47 -4.93 -12.63
C THR A 73 -14.29 -4.41 -14.06
N ARG A 74 -13.38 -3.44 -14.25
CA ARG A 74 -13.00 -2.84 -15.54
C ARG A 74 -11.57 -2.32 -15.44
N GLY A 75 -10.91 -2.19 -16.59
CA GLY A 75 -9.55 -1.71 -16.70
C GLY A 75 -8.51 -2.77 -16.40
N ASP A 76 -7.26 -2.42 -16.54
CA ASP A 76 -6.12 -3.33 -16.45
C ASP A 76 -4.94 -2.72 -15.70
N VAL A 77 -4.13 -3.61 -15.18
CA VAL A 77 -2.85 -3.31 -14.52
C VAL A 77 -1.75 -4.02 -15.31
N HIS A 78 -0.72 -3.28 -15.67
CA HIS A 78 0.48 -3.81 -16.29
C HIS A 78 1.66 -3.67 -15.35
N PHE A 79 2.42 -4.74 -15.22
CA PHE A 79 3.68 -4.79 -14.50
C PHE A 79 4.80 -5.10 -15.49
N ASP A 80 5.76 -4.19 -15.65
CA ASP A 80 6.88 -4.34 -16.59
C ASP A 80 6.40 -4.65 -18.02
N GLY A 81 5.37 -3.90 -18.47
CA GLY A 81 4.71 -4.05 -19.76
C GLY A 81 3.79 -5.28 -19.90
N GLN A 82 3.66 -6.11 -18.88
CA GLN A 82 2.87 -7.32 -18.87
C GLN A 82 1.59 -7.14 -18.06
N ALA A 83 0.42 -7.46 -18.66
CA ALA A 83 -0.86 -7.43 -17.92
C ALA A 83 -0.85 -8.41 -16.75
N THR A 84 -1.43 -8.01 -15.61
CA THR A 84 -1.46 -8.81 -14.36
C THR A 84 -2.77 -9.56 -14.16
N ASP A 85 -3.60 -9.65 -15.20
CA ASP A 85 -4.95 -10.20 -15.12
C ASP A 85 -5.01 -11.73 -14.97
N ALA A 86 -6.22 -12.23 -14.67
CA ALA A 86 -6.49 -13.64 -14.43
C ALA A 86 -6.46 -14.50 -15.72
N THR A 87 -6.22 -13.94 -16.91
CA THR A 87 -6.09 -14.71 -18.17
C THR A 87 -4.77 -15.47 -18.21
N ARG A 88 -3.85 -15.18 -17.30
CA ARG A 88 -2.55 -15.85 -17.17
C ARG A 88 -2.67 -17.20 -16.48
N ASN A 89 -1.78 -18.10 -16.85
CA ASN A 89 -1.64 -19.37 -16.14
C ASN A 89 -1.11 -19.16 -14.71
N ALA A 90 -1.38 -20.13 -13.83
CA ALA A 90 -1.01 -20.05 -12.42
C ALA A 90 0.50 -19.84 -12.17
N GLY A 91 1.35 -20.37 -13.05
CA GLY A 91 2.81 -20.22 -12.97
C GLY A 91 3.28 -18.79 -13.25
N GLU A 92 2.68 -18.12 -14.22
CA GLU A 92 2.96 -16.72 -14.54
C GLU A 92 2.51 -15.78 -13.43
N LEU A 93 1.30 -15.99 -12.91
CA LEU A 93 0.80 -15.24 -11.76
C LEU A 93 1.69 -15.40 -10.52
N ARG A 94 2.19 -16.62 -10.27
CA ARG A 94 3.13 -16.88 -9.17
C ARG A 94 4.44 -16.12 -9.35
N ARG A 95 4.99 -16.06 -10.58
CA ARG A 95 6.20 -15.28 -10.89
C ARG A 95 5.98 -13.78 -10.70
N LEU A 96 4.84 -13.24 -11.15
CA LEU A 96 4.49 -11.83 -10.96
C LEU A 96 4.33 -11.50 -9.48
N ARG A 97 3.58 -12.31 -8.72
CA ARG A 97 3.38 -12.11 -7.27
C ARG A 97 4.68 -12.13 -6.48
N ARG A 98 5.69 -12.89 -6.93
CA ARG A 98 7.03 -12.87 -6.35
C ARG A 98 7.69 -11.50 -6.49
N ARG A 99 7.52 -10.82 -7.65
CA ARG A 99 8.10 -9.51 -7.96
C ARG A 99 7.31 -8.35 -7.34
N MET A 100 6.06 -8.59 -6.92
CA MET A 100 5.17 -7.59 -6.33
C MET A 100 4.74 -8.06 -4.94
N GLN A 101 5.01 -7.26 -3.92
CA GLN A 101 4.66 -7.59 -2.54
C GLN A 101 3.88 -6.46 -1.89
N MET A 102 3.21 -6.77 -0.77
CA MET A 102 2.40 -5.80 -0.04
C MET A 102 2.75 -5.82 1.45
N ILE A 103 2.90 -4.62 2.00
CA ILE A 103 2.98 -4.37 3.43
C ILE A 103 1.61 -3.84 3.86
N PHE A 104 0.94 -4.58 4.76
CA PHE A 104 -0.41 -4.27 5.22
C PHE A 104 -0.41 -3.22 6.35
N GLN A 105 -1.53 -2.55 6.50
CA GLN A 105 -1.76 -1.47 7.46
C GLN A 105 -1.56 -1.91 8.91
N ASP A 106 -2.04 -3.11 9.27
CA ASP A 106 -1.96 -3.63 10.64
C ASP A 106 -0.91 -4.74 10.75
N PRO A 107 0.25 -4.47 11.37
CA PRO A 107 1.27 -5.48 11.58
C PRO A 107 0.83 -6.58 12.58
N TYR A 108 -0.16 -6.32 13.45
CA TYR A 108 -0.69 -7.33 14.36
C TYR A 108 -1.54 -8.35 13.62
N ALA A 109 -2.45 -7.88 12.77
CA ALA A 109 -3.32 -8.77 11.98
C ALA A 109 -2.58 -9.49 10.86
N SER A 110 -1.47 -8.91 10.36
CA SER A 110 -0.72 -9.47 9.24
C SER A 110 0.28 -10.57 9.61
N LEU A 111 0.67 -10.69 10.89
CA LEU A 111 1.62 -11.68 11.38
C LEU A 111 0.87 -12.75 12.20
N ASN A 112 1.03 -14.03 11.85
CA ASN A 112 0.46 -15.11 12.65
C ASN A 112 1.11 -15.15 14.05
N PRO A 113 0.36 -14.87 15.14
CA PRO A 113 0.93 -14.75 16.49
C PRO A 113 1.46 -16.07 17.06
N ARG A 114 1.09 -17.20 16.45
CA ARG A 114 1.52 -18.56 16.86
C ARG A 114 2.77 -19.02 16.14
N TRP A 115 3.25 -18.27 15.15
CA TRP A 115 4.44 -18.62 14.39
C TRP A 115 5.64 -17.82 14.89
N LYS A 116 6.82 -18.42 14.81
CA LYS A 116 8.09 -17.70 15.02
C LYS A 116 8.35 -16.77 13.84
N VAL A 117 9.12 -15.73 14.07
CA VAL A 117 9.55 -14.81 13.01
C VAL A 117 10.27 -15.54 11.89
N LEU A 118 11.05 -16.60 12.21
CA LEU A 118 11.66 -17.51 11.23
C LEU A 118 10.64 -18.08 10.24
N ASP A 119 9.48 -18.50 10.74
CA ASP A 119 8.45 -19.10 9.89
C ASP A 119 7.68 -18.04 9.11
N ILE A 120 7.40 -16.90 9.72
CA ILE A 120 6.69 -15.77 9.11
C ILE A 120 7.47 -15.17 7.94
N VAL A 121 8.74 -14.84 8.16
CA VAL A 121 9.61 -14.26 7.12
C VAL A 121 10.09 -15.35 6.15
N GLY A 122 10.20 -16.57 6.61
CA GLY A 122 10.63 -17.72 5.83
C GLY A 122 9.55 -18.34 4.93
N GLU A 123 8.25 -18.08 5.22
CA GLU A 123 7.14 -18.61 4.43
C GLU A 123 7.27 -18.28 2.93
N PRO A 124 7.45 -17.02 2.51
CA PRO A 124 7.62 -16.69 1.10
C PRO A 124 8.85 -17.34 0.46
N LEU A 125 9.93 -17.51 1.22
CA LEU A 125 11.13 -18.18 0.75
C LEU A 125 10.89 -19.67 0.44
N ARG A 126 10.15 -20.37 1.32
CA ARG A 126 9.75 -21.76 1.12
C ARG A 126 8.77 -21.92 -0.02
N GLU A 127 7.72 -21.09 -0.03
CA GLU A 127 6.66 -21.13 -1.04
C GLU A 127 7.21 -20.95 -2.46
N HIS A 128 8.18 -20.06 -2.62
CA HIS A 128 8.80 -19.80 -3.93
C HIS A 128 10.05 -20.65 -4.20
N GLY A 129 10.40 -21.59 -3.32
CA GLY A 129 11.55 -22.49 -3.49
C GLY A 129 12.90 -21.74 -3.55
N LEU A 130 13.05 -20.66 -2.77
CA LEU A 130 14.23 -19.78 -2.82
C LEU A 130 15.36 -20.22 -1.89
N VAL A 131 15.11 -21.23 -1.07
CA VAL A 131 16.10 -21.78 -0.11
C VAL A 131 16.09 -23.30 -0.14
N PRO A 132 17.29 -23.94 -0.19
CA PRO A 132 17.40 -25.39 -0.34
C PRO A 132 17.26 -26.18 0.97
N SER A 133 17.45 -25.54 2.13
CA SER A 133 17.50 -26.22 3.43
C SER A 133 17.05 -25.33 4.59
N ALA A 134 16.75 -25.94 5.73
CA ALA A 134 16.40 -25.22 6.96
C ALA A 134 17.55 -24.32 7.47
N GLY A 135 18.81 -24.73 7.30
CA GLY A 135 19.97 -23.92 7.65
C GLY A 135 20.08 -22.67 6.77
N ALA A 136 19.91 -22.84 5.44
CA ALA A 136 19.89 -21.72 4.49
C ALA A 136 18.71 -20.77 4.74
N LEU A 137 17.54 -21.31 5.11
CA LEU A 137 16.39 -20.52 5.50
C LEU A 137 16.71 -19.62 6.70
N ARG A 138 17.28 -20.20 7.77
CA ARG A 138 17.62 -19.44 8.98
C ARG A 138 18.64 -18.34 8.72
N ALA A 139 19.68 -18.64 7.94
CA ALA A 139 20.67 -17.66 7.54
C ALA A 139 20.03 -16.51 6.75
N LYS A 140 19.18 -16.85 5.73
CA LYS A 140 18.52 -15.83 4.90
C LYS A 140 17.53 -14.97 5.66
N VAL A 141 16.77 -15.55 6.58
CA VAL A 141 15.87 -14.78 7.47
C VAL A 141 16.68 -13.88 8.39
N GLY A 142 17.82 -14.34 8.94
CA GLY A 142 18.73 -13.51 9.73
C GLY A 142 19.19 -12.26 8.96
N GLU A 143 19.70 -12.45 7.72
CA GLU A 143 20.11 -11.36 6.84
C GLU A 143 18.97 -10.34 6.58
N LEU A 144 17.74 -10.83 6.35
CA LEU A 144 16.58 -9.96 6.13
C LEU A 144 16.21 -9.16 7.37
N LEU A 145 16.33 -9.75 8.56
CA LEU A 145 16.10 -9.05 9.82
C LEU A 145 17.14 -7.96 10.06
N GLU A 146 18.41 -8.22 9.78
CA GLU A 146 19.48 -7.21 9.90
C GLU A 146 19.27 -6.02 8.96
N GLN A 147 18.78 -6.26 7.74
CA GLN A 147 18.46 -5.20 6.79
C GLN A 147 17.37 -4.23 7.27
N VAL A 148 16.50 -4.68 8.17
CA VAL A 148 15.47 -3.83 8.78
C VAL A 148 15.85 -3.39 10.21
N GLY A 149 17.13 -3.57 10.61
CA GLY A 149 17.65 -3.15 11.91
C GLY A 149 17.17 -3.98 13.09
N LEU A 150 16.92 -5.29 12.88
CA LEU A 150 16.67 -6.29 13.91
C LEU A 150 17.85 -7.25 14.00
N ALA A 151 18.03 -7.92 15.15
CA ALA A 151 19.09 -8.91 15.28
C ALA A 151 18.72 -10.22 14.56
N ALA A 152 19.69 -10.89 13.91
CA ALA A 152 19.48 -12.20 13.27
C ALA A 152 18.92 -13.24 14.26
N ALA A 153 19.33 -13.20 15.53
CA ALA A 153 18.84 -14.08 16.60
C ALA A 153 17.34 -13.91 16.89
N ASP A 154 16.75 -12.75 16.56
CA ASP A 154 15.34 -12.45 16.76
C ASP A 154 14.43 -13.35 15.90
N CYS A 155 14.95 -14.06 14.92
CA CYS A 155 14.20 -15.03 14.11
C CYS A 155 13.51 -16.12 14.96
N MET A 156 14.02 -16.42 16.15
CA MET A 156 13.46 -17.45 17.04
C MET A 156 12.35 -16.94 17.95
N LYS A 157 12.11 -15.63 17.99
CA LYS A 157 11.06 -14.97 18.79
C LYS A 157 9.70 -15.07 18.11
N PHE A 158 8.64 -14.88 18.91
CA PHE A 158 7.27 -14.76 18.46
C PHE A 158 6.87 -13.27 18.30
N PRO A 159 5.87 -12.92 17.46
CA PRO A 159 5.44 -11.54 17.24
C PRO A 159 5.08 -10.78 18.53
N HIS A 160 4.48 -11.43 19.52
CA HIS A 160 4.10 -10.80 20.78
C HIS A 160 5.29 -10.32 21.63
N GLN A 161 6.51 -10.78 21.33
CA GLN A 161 7.75 -10.38 22.02
C GLN A 161 8.38 -9.11 21.43
N PHE A 162 7.76 -8.50 20.42
CA PHE A 162 8.24 -7.31 19.73
C PHE A 162 7.34 -6.10 19.99
N SER A 163 7.93 -4.91 19.99
CA SER A 163 7.18 -3.65 19.96
C SER A 163 6.44 -3.48 18.61
N GLY A 164 5.51 -2.53 18.51
CA GLY A 164 4.78 -2.23 17.29
C GLY A 164 5.71 -1.92 16.11
N GLY A 165 6.71 -1.08 16.31
CA GLY A 165 7.69 -0.74 15.28
C GLY A 165 8.60 -1.92 14.89
N GLN A 166 8.96 -2.79 15.84
CA GLN A 166 9.70 -4.01 15.54
C GLN A 166 8.85 -4.99 14.71
N ARG A 167 7.56 -5.15 15.03
CA ARG A 167 6.63 -5.97 14.21
C ARG A 167 6.49 -5.43 12.80
N GLN A 168 6.43 -4.11 12.66
CA GLN A 168 6.41 -3.48 11.33
C GLN A 168 7.68 -3.81 10.54
N ARG A 169 8.85 -3.77 11.18
CA ARG A 169 10.11 -4.18 10.56
C ARG A 169 10.11 -5.66 10.16
N VAL A 170 9.52 -6.56 10.97
CA VAL A 170 9.32 -7.96 10.58
C VAL A 170 8.42 -8.08 9.35
N SER A 171 7.33 -7.29 9.27
CA SER A 171 6.45 -7.26 8.08
C SER A 171 7.18 -6.78 6.83
N ILE A 172 8.07 -5.79 6.97
CA ILE A 172 8.94 -5.32 5.88
C ILE A 172 9.92 -6.43 5.48
N ALA A 173 10.59 -7.09 6.42
CA ALA A 173 11.51 -8.20 6.14
C ALA A 173 10.81 -9.34 5.39
N ARG A 174 9.57 -9.69 5.78
CA ARG A 174 8.75 -10.69 5.08
C ARG A 174 8.48 -10.27 3.62
N ALA A 175 8.10 -9.02 3.40
CA ALA A 175 7.85 -8.52 2.05
C ALA A 175 9.12 -8.53 1.18
N LEU A 176 10.30 -8.30 1.76
CA LEU A 176 11.58 -8.33 1.06
C LEU A 176 12.10 -9.73 0.75
N ALA A 177 11.53 -10.78 1.36
CA ALA A 177 12.03 -12.15 1.26
C ALA A 177 12.09 -12.68 -0.18
N THR A 178 11.13 -12.30 -1.01
CA THR A 178 11.07 -12.70 -2.42
C THR A 178 11.94 -11.86 -3.36
N GLN A 179 12.64 -10.84 -2.83
CA GLN A 179 13.38 -9.84 -3.60
C GLN A 179 12.48 -9.13 -4.63
N PRO A 180 11.41 -8.47 -4.18
CA PRO A 180 10.47 -7.80 -5.07
C PRO A 180 11.10 -6.60 -5.76
N GLU A 181 10.52 -6.18 -6.88
CA GLU A 181 10.82 -4.92 -7.57
C GLU A 181 9.80 -3.83 -7.21
N PHE A 182 8.61 -4.26 -6.80
CA PHE A 182 7.50 -3.38 -6.44
C PHE A 182 6.91 -3.73 -5.09
N LEU A 183 6.77 -2.71 -4.24
CA LEU A 183 6.14 -2.82 -2.93
C LEU A 183 4.95 -1.88 -2.82
N VAL A 184 3.80 -2.44 -2.50
CA VAL A 184 2.62 -1.68 -2.08
C VAL A 184 2.64 -1.54 -0.57
N CYS A 185 2.64 -0.31 -0.07
CA CYS A 185 2.71 0.02 1.34
C CYS A 185 1.38 0.67 1.75
N ASP A 186 0.46 -0.13 2.31
CA ASP A 186 -0.86 0.34 2.73
C ASP A 186 -0.78 0.83 4.18
N GLU A 187 -0.67 2.15 4.35
CA GLU A 187 -0.54 2.85 5.65
C GLU A 187 0.50 2.23 6.60
N PRO A 188 1.74 1.99 6.16
CA PRO A 188 2.70 1.14 6.88
C PRO A 188 3.17 1.71 8.22
N THR A 189 2.80 2.93 8.56
CA THR A 189 3.26 3.62 9.78
C THR A 189 2.11 4.23 10.59
N SER A 190 0.84 3.98 10.22
CA SER A 190 -0.33 4.63 10.84
C SER A 190 -0.53 4.24 12.32
N ALA A 191 -0.10 3.04 12.71
CA ALA A 191 -0.23 2.51 14.08
C ALA A 191 1.02 2.75 14.96
N LEU A 192 1.98 3.57 14.48
CA LEU A 192 3.26 3.81 15.15
C LEU A 192 3.34 5.23 15.72
N ASP A 193 4.06 5.39 16.82
CA ASP A 193 4.42 6.71 17.32
C ASP A 193 5.37 7.45 16.37
N VAL A 194 5.44 8.77 16.47
CA VAL A 194 6.16 9.64 15.52
C VAL A 194 7.64 9.27 15.39
N SER A 195 8.31 8.94 16.50
CA SER A 195 9.73 8.62 16.50
C SER A 195 10.03 7.29 15.80
N VAL A 196 9.22 6.27 16.06
CA VAL A 196 9.33 4.94 15.43
C VAL A 196 8.92 5.01 13.96
N GLN A 197 7.90 5.83 13.64
CA GLN A 197 7.50 6.10 12.26
C GLN A 197 8.67 6.63 11.43
N ALA A 198 9.40 7.64 11.93
CA ALA A 198 10.55 8.20 11.23
C ALA A 198 11.65 7.14 10.97
N GLN A 199 11.92 6.26 11.94
CA GLN A 199 12.88 5.18 11.78
C GLN A 199 12.46 4.18 10.68
N VAL A 200 11.19 3.77 10.65
CA VAL A 200 10.67 2.86 9.62
C VAL A 200 10.73 3.50 8.24
N LEU A 201 10.38 4.78 8.11
CA LEU A 201 10.46 5.50 6.84
C LEU A 201 11.89 5.63 6.33
N ASN A 202 12.88 5.86 7.21
CA ASN A 202 14.29 5.89 6.83
C ASN A 202 14.76 4.52 6.32
N ILE A 203 14.41 3.42 7.02
CA ILE A 203 14.69 2.05 6.56
C ILE A 203 14.10 1.83 5.15
N MET A 204 12.85 2.23 4.92
CA MET A 204 12.22 2.08 3.59
C MET A 204 12.93 2.88 2.50
N LYS A 205 13.40 4.10 2.81
CA LYS A 205 14.21 4.90 1.87
C LYS A 205 15.57 4.28 1.56
N ASP A 206 16.24 3.76 2.56
CA ASP A 206 17.54 3.11 2.37
C ASP A 206 17.39 1.83 1.55
N LEU A 207 16.33 1.05 1.78
CA LEU A 207 15.97 -0.12 0.98
C LEU A 207 15.61 0.27 -0.46
N GLN A 208 14.90 1.39 -0.68
CA GLN A 208 14.60 1.90 -2.01
C GLN A 208 15.87 2.20 -2.80
N ARG A 209 16.81 2.92 -2.18
CA ARG A 209 18.07 3.30 -2.81
C ARG A 209 18.99 2.11 -3.08
N SER A 210 19.13 1.20 -2.11
CA SER A 210 20.04 0.06 -2.19
C SER A 210 19.55 -1.07 -3.10
N ARG A 211 18.23 -1.17 -3.34
CA ARG A 211 17.59 -2.24 -4.11
C ARG A 211 16.78 -1.76 -5.31
N GLU A 212 16.80 -0.44 -5.59
CA GLU A 212 16.01 0.19 -6.67
C GLU A 212 14.51 -0.13 -6.58
N LEU A 213 13.98 -0.24 -5.35
CA LEU A 213 12.58 -0.59 -5.13
C LEU A 213 11.64 0.50 -5.63
N THR A 214 10.58 0.10 -6.27
CA THR A 214 9.48 0.97 -6.69
C THR A 214 8.36 0.85 -5.68
N TYR A 215 7.78 1.98 -5.24
CA TYR A 215 6.73 1.99 -4.22
C TYR A 215 5.40 2.57 -4.72
N LEU A 216 4.31 1.91 -4.35
CA LEU A 216 3.03 2.58 -4.13
C LEU A 216 2.86 2.79 -2.62
N PHE A 217 2.87 4.03 -2.17
CA PHE A 217 2.79 4.37 -0.75
C PHE A 217 1.43 5.00 -0.43
N ILE A 218 0.62 4.34 0.37
CA ILE A 218 -0.69 4.86 0.79
C ILE A 218 -0.55 5.45 2.19
N SER A 219 -1.00 6.69 2.34
CA SER A 219 -1.04 7.37 3.64
C SER A 219 -2.10 8.46 3.66
N HIS A 220 -2.69 8.68 4.82
CA HIS A 220 -3.50 9.86 5.10
C HIS A 220 -2.66 10.99 5.73
N ASN A 221 -1.41 10.72 6.10
CA ASN A 221 -0.50 11.71 6.68
C ASN A 221 0.38 12.36 5.60
N LEU A 222 0.04 13.59 5.24
CA LEU A 222 0.75 14.34 4.19
C LEU A 222 2.19 14.72 4.54
N ALA A 223 2.53 14.81 5.83
CA ALA A 223 3.92 15.02 6.25
C ALA A 223 4.79 13.80 5.91
N VAL A 224 4.26 12.58 6.09
CA VAL A 224 4.90 11.34 5.66
C VAL A 224 5.08 11.32 4.16
N VAL A 225 4.02 11.64 3.41
CA VAL A 225 4.03 11.69 1.95
C VAL A 225 5.09 12.66 1.43
N ARG A 226 5.17 13.85 2.01
CA ARG A 226 6.20 14.84 1.67
C ARG A 226 7.63 14.31 1.86
N HIS A 227 7.82 13.40 2.82
CA HIS A 227 9.12 12.78 3.09
C HIS A 227 9.49 11.68 2.09
N VAL A 228 8.54 10.82 1.68
CA VAL A 228 8.82 9.58 0.92
C VAL A 228 8.51 9.65 -0.57
N ALA A 229 7.55 10.48 -1.00
CA ALA A 229 7.04 10.49 -2.36
C ALA A 229 7.97 11.20 -3.36
N ASP A 230 7.97 10.72 -4.59
CA ASP A 230 8.41 11.46 -5.79
C ASP A 230 7.20 12.13 -6.44
N GLN A 231 6.11 11.38 -6.61
CA GLN A 231 4.82 11.85 -7.15
C GLN A 231 3.70 11.57 -6.15
N VAL A 232 2.66 12.37 -6.21
CA VAL A 232 1.48 12.24 -5.34
C VAL A 232 0.21 12.21 -6.17
N GLY A 233 -0.61 11.19 -5.93
CA GLY A 233 -1.95 11.06 -6.47
C GLY A 233 -2.99 11.29 -5.38
N VAL A 234 -3.94 12.18 -5.63
CA VAL A 234 -5.02 12.51 -4.70
C VAL A 234 -6.28 11.75 -5.10
N MET A 235 -6.79 10.91 -4.21
CA MET A 235 -8.03 10.16 -4.42
C MET A 235 -9.19 10.79 -3.67
N TYR A 236 -10.33 10.91 -4.36
CA TYR A 236 -11.60 11.38 -3.81
C TYR A 236 -12.76 10.57 -4.40
N LEU A 237 -13.57 9.97 -3.53
CA LEU A 237 -14.76 9.17 -3.91
C LEU A 237 -14.50 8.16 -5.04
N GLY A 238 -13.43 7.37 -4.88
CA GLY A 238 -13.07 6.30 -5.84
C GLY A 238 -12.33 6.77 -7.08
N ARG A 239 -12.10 8.07 -7.26
CA ARG A 239 -11.46 8.66 -8.44
C ARG A 239 -10.12 9.31 -8.09
N LEU A 240 -9.21 9.32 -9.04
CA LEU A 240 -7.96 10.07 -8.95
C LEU A 240 -8.21 11.47 -9.50
N VAL A 241 -8.26 12.47 -8.62
CA VAL A 241 -8.64 13.84 -8.99
C VAL A 241 -7.45 14.73 -9.34
N GLU A 242 -6.27 14.38 -8.86
CA GLU A 242 -5.03 15.09 -9.19
C GLU A 242 -3.84 14.14 -9.07
N VAL A 243 -2.88 14.21 -10.01
CA VAL A 243 -1.56 13.57 -9.94
C VAL A 243 -0.53 14.59 -10.37
N ALA A 244 0.47 14.80 -9.53
CA ALA A 244 1.56 15.71 -9.83
C ALA A 244 2.85 15.29 -9.11
N ASP A 245 3.98 15.86 -9.54
CA ASP A 245 5.21 15.78 -8.79
C ASP A 245 5.03 16.38 -7.39
N LYS A 246 5.67 15.79 -6.40
CA LYS A 246 5.54 16.21 -5.00
C LYS A 246 5.71 17.73 -4.83
N ALA A 247 6.74 18.32 -5.42
CA ALA A 247 6.99 19.75 -5.28
C ALA A 247 5.84 20.59 -5.84
N GLU A 248 5.31 20.23 -7.00
CA GLU A 248 4.19 20.93 -7.65
C GLU A 248 2.91 20.81 -6.83
N LEU A 249 2.55 19.60 -6.38
CA LEU A 249 1.31 19.38 -5.64
C LEU A 249 1.28 20.15 -4.32
N PHE A 250 2.40 20.20 -3.59
CA PHE A 250 2.46 20.93 -2.31
C PHE A 250 2.56 22.45 -2.46
N SER A 251 3.09 22.97 -3.59
CA SER A 251 3.23 24.42 -3.81
C SER A 251 2.04 25.01 -4.59
N HIS A 252 1.52 24.29 -5.58
CA HIS A 252 0.50 24.75 -6.51
C HIS A 252 -0.61 23.71 -6.73
N PRO A 253 -1.36 23.31 -5.68
CA PRO A 253 -2.46 22.36 -5.82
C PRO A 253 -3.53 22.91 -6.75
N ARG A 254 -3.94 22.11 -7.75
CA ARG A 254 -4.89 22.53 -8.79
C ARG A 254 -6.33 22.23 -8.38
N HIS A 255 -6.59 21.03 -7.87
CA HIS A 255 -7.93 20.58 -7.53
C HIS A 255 -8.38 21.18 -6.18
N PRO A 256 -9.64 21.65 -6.05
CA PRO A 256 -10.16 22.24 -4.80
C PRO A 256 -10.02 21.30 -3.59
N TYR A 257 -10.29 20.01 -3.78
CA TYR A 257 -10.15 19.01 -2.73
C TYR A 257 -8.69 18.85 -2.26
N THR A 258 -7.72 18.91 -3.19
CA THR A 258 -6.28 18.90 -2.83
C THR A 258 -5.91 20.08 -1.95
N ARG A 259 -6.42 21.27 -2.28
CA ARG A 259 -6.22 22.50 -1.46
C ARG A 259 -6.78 22.31 -0.06
N MET A 260 -8.02 21.80 0.03
CA MET A 260 -8.67 21.51 1.32
C MET A 260 -7.86 20.52 2.16
N LEU A 261 -7.34 19.44 1.55
CA LEU A 261 -6.50 18.45 2.25
C LEU A 261 -5.19 19.06 2.75
N LEU A 262 -4.56 19.94 1.97
CA LEU A 262 -3.31 20.60 2.34
C LEU A 262 -3.54 21.65 3.42
N ASP A 263 -4.67 22.40 3.37
CA ASP A 263 -5.04 23.39 4.39
C ASP A 263 -5.37 22.75 5.76
N ALA A 264 -5.71 21.47 5.78
CA ALA A 264 -5.96 20.71 7.01
C ALA A 264 -4.67 20.29 7.74
N ILE A 265 -3.49 20.44 7.12
CA ILE A 265 -2.21 20.17 7.77
C ILE A 265 -1.93 21.32 8.76
N PRO A 266 -1.66 21.03 10.05
CA PRO A 266 -1.17 22.05 10.99
C PRO A 266 0.24 22.47 10.56
N ASP A 267 0.36 23.57 9.87
CA ASP A 267 1.68 24.10 9.49
C ASP A 267 2.24 24.92 10.65
N ILE A 268 3.30 24.41 11.29
CA ILE A 268 4.00 25.07 12.40
C ILE A 268 4.65 26.40 11.95
N HIS A 269 4.74 26.65 10.63
CA HIS A 269 5.44 27.81 10.05
C HIS A 269 4.52 28.81 9.32
N MET A 270 3.21 28.61 9.28
CA MET A 270 2.27 29.51 8.61
C MET A 270 1.24 30.12 9.58
N SER A 271 1.69 31.04 10.43
CA SER A 271 0.80 32.01 11.06
C SER A 271 0.35 33.02 9.99
N GLY A 272 -0.86 32.87 9.43
CA GLY A 272 -1.43 33.97 8.61
C GLY A 272 -2.32 33.60 7.42
N ARG A 273 -2.61 32.30 7.10
CA ARG A 273 -3.59 31.98 6.07
C ARG A 273 -5.01 31.88 6.67
N ALA A 274 -5.94 32.68 6.13
CA ALA A 274 -7.37 32.55 6.43
C ALA A 274 -7.86 31.16 6.01
N ARG A 275 -8.44 30.40 6.97
CA ARG A 275 -9.05 29.08 6.70
C ARG A 275 -10.31 29.28 5.88
N THR A 276 -10.43 28.61 4.75
CA THR A 276 -11.68 28.56 3.98
C THR A 276 -12.67 27.66 4.71
N PRO A 277 -13.89 28.14 5.06
CA PRO A 277 -14.87 27.31 5.76
C PRO A 277 -15.34 26.17 4.86
N VAL A 278 -15.31 24.94 5.38
CA VAL A 278 -15.85 23.76 4.71
C VAL A 278 -17.36 23.82 4.76
N GLN A 279 -18.03 24.06 3.63
CA GLN A 279 -19.46 23.77 3.51
C GLN A 279 -19.62 22.24 3.42
N GLY A 280 -20.33 21.69 4.42
CA GLY A 280 -20.54 20.25 4.54
C GLY A 280 -21.21 19.66 3.29
N ALA A 281 -20.57 18.61 2.74
CA ALA A 281 -21.21 17.72 1.78
C ALA A 281 -22.26 16.90 2.53
N SER A 282 -23.53 17.31 2.42
CA SER A 282 -24.66 16.51 2.83
C SER A 282 -24.65 15.18 2.08
N SER A 283 -24.68 14.08 2.83
CA SER A 283 -24.93 12.73 2.34
C SER A 283 -26.19 12.72 1.45
N ARG A 284 -26.04 12.49 0.16
CA ARG A 284 -27.16 12.06 -0.68
C ARG A 284 -27.23 10.54 -0.61
N SER A 285 -28.14 10.08 0.22
CA SER A 285 -28.79 8.78 0.09
C SER A 285 -29.87 8.91 -0.99
N GLU A 286 -29.71 8.27 -2.12
CA GLU A 286 -30.77 7.80 -3.00
C GLU A 286 -30.50 6.38 -3.43
#